data_ec1ded92c5d6c8079a4ef8deb3240791
#
_entry.id   ec1ded92c5d6c8079a4ef8deb3240791
#
_cell.length_a   1.000
_cell.length_b   1.000
_cell.length_c   1.000
_cell.angle_alpha   90.00
_cell.angle_beta   90.00
_cell.angle_gamma   90.00
#
_symmetry.space_group_name_H-M   'P 1'
#
loop_
_entity.id
_entity.type
_entity.pdbx_description
1 polymer ?
#
loop_
_entity_poly.entity_id
_entity_poly.type
_entity_poly.pdbx_seq_one_letter_code
_entity_poly.pdbx_strand_id
1 'polypeptide(L)'
;MQVSVKRIIGNVARNLGLNNPSEHIESFIEWAFEAEEKIGSFSTFEDKEATLAVSGNKALLPTDLITLIDVKGRTLMEPTQKTFKGDASGDKYWIVGSYIHFVNVENGSVSIAYKGVSVDAEGFPTIKQGHEDAVSQYIMWRFKSIEYYNGKIARYIVQDLEKRWYWLCGQARGNDNLPSEAEMRNVAKYWNTLIAERE
;
A
#
# COMPACT_ATOMS: atom_id res chain seq x y z
N MET A 1 -6.63 -3.08 12.60
CA MET A 1 -7.89 -2.52 12.10
C MET A 1 -7.57 -1.52 11.00
N GLN A 2 -8.34 -1.52 9.90
CA GLN A 2 -8.13 -0.63 8.77
C GLN A 2 -9.22 0.44 8.73
N VAL A 3 -8.89 1.62 8.17
CA VAL A 3 -9.77 2.78 8.04
C VAL A 3 -9.79 3.23 6.59
N SER A 4 -10.98 3.50 6.05
CA SER A 4 -11.13 4.01 4.69
C SER A 4 -10.54 5.40 4.53
N VAL A 5 -9.79 5.62 3.46
CA VAL A 5 -9.26 6.96 3.07
C VAL A 5 -10.41 7.94 2.83
N LYS A 6 -11.60 7.48 2.40
CA LYS A 6 -12.80 8.31 2.29
C LYS A 6 -13.14 9.03 3.61
N ARG A 7 -13.08 8.30 4.74
CA ARG A 7 -13.32 8.88 6.07
C ARG A 7 -12.29 9.96 6.40
N ILE A 8 -11.03 9.71 6.09
CA ILE A 8 -9.94 10.66 6.30
C ILE A 8 -10.16 11.92 5.48
N ILE A 9 -10.48 11.78 4.20
CA ILE A 9 -10.81 12.89 3.29
C ILE A 9 -11.95 13.73 3.85
N GLY A 10 -13.02 13.09 4.33
CA GLY A 10 -14.14 13.78 4.94
C GLY A 10 -13.76 14.59 6.19
N ASN A 11 -12.86 14.07 7.02
CA ASN A 11 -12.33 14.77 8.19
C ASN A 11 -11.45 15.96 7.79
N VAL A 12 -10.53 15.75 6.84
CA VAL A 12 -9.65 16.79 6.32
C VAL A 12 -10.46 17.91 5.66
N ALA A 13 -11.44 17.58 4.83
CA ALA A 13 -12.29 18.57 4.17
C ALA A 13 -13.03 19.47 5.18
N ARG A 14 -13.54 18.88 6.27
CA ARG A 14 -14.16 19.65 7.36
C ARG A 14 -13.15 20.56 8.06
N ASN A 15 -11.97 20.06 8.36
CA ASN A 15 -10.91 20.84 9.03
C ASN A 15 -10.40 21.99 8.16
N LEU A 16 -10.40 21.81 6.84
CA LEU A 16 -10.02 22.84 5.88
C LEU A 16 -11.17 23.80 5.53
N GLY A 17 -12.41 23.51 5.93
CA GLY A 17 -13.59 24.30 5.61
C GLY A 17 -13.95 24.26 4.13
N LEU A 18 -13.70 23.13 3.44
CA LEU A 18 -13.98 23.00 2.01
C LEU A 18 -15.47 22.80 1.75
N ASN A 19 -16.06 23.68 0.94
CA ASN A 19 -17.47 23.60 0.55
C ASN A 19 -17.72 22.48 -0.46
N ASN A 20 -16.76 22.17 -1.31
CA ASN A 20 -16.84 21.12 -2.33
C ASN A 20 -15.61 20.19 -2.26
N PRO A 21 -15.61 19.17 -1.40
CA PRO A 21 -14.49 18.25 -1.28
C PRO A 21 -14.21 17.42 -2.54
N SER A 22 -15.23 17.23 -3.39
CA SER A 22 -15.14 16.38 -4.58
C SER A 22 -14.09 16.85 -5.60
N GLU A 23 -13.83 18.15 -5.65
CA GLU A 23 -12.80 18.72 -6.55
C GLU A 23 -11.36 18.32 -6.18
N HIS A 24 -11.15 17.82 -4.96
CA HIS A 24 -9.83 17.50 -4.43
C HIS A 24 -9.63 16.01 -4.11
N ILE A 25 -10.66 15.17 -4.35
CA ILE A 25 -10.64 13.75 -3.95
C ILE A 25 -9.43 13.03 -4.52
N GLU A 26 -9.16 13.17 -5.82
CA GLU A 26 -8.03 12.49 -6.46
C GLU A 26 -6.69 12.89 -5.84
N SER A 27 -6.47 14.20 -5.67
CA SER A 27 -5.25 14.70 -5.03
C SER A 27 -5.13 14.23 -3.57
N PHE A 28 -6.23 14.17 -2.83
CA PHE A 28 -6.22 13.70 -1.45
C PHE A 28 -5.91 12.21 -1.33
N ILE A 29 -6.41 11.39 -2.26
CA ILE A 29 -6.06 9.97 -2.35
C ILE A 29 -4.57 9.81 -2.66
N GLU A 30 -4.05 10.53 -3.64
CA GLU A 30 -2.64 10.53 -4.00
C GLU A 30 -1.75 10.91 -2.80
N TRP A 31 -2.10 11.99 -2.09
CA TRP A 31 -1.35 12.40 -0.90
C TRP A 31 -1.49 11.44 0.28
N ALA A 32 -2.59 10.71 0.39
CA ALA A 32 -2.72 9.65 1.37
C ALA A 32 -1.72 8.52 1.11
N PHE A 33 -1.54 8.12 -0.16
CA PHE A 33 -0.52 7.14 -0.54
C PHE A 33 0.90 7.64 -0.33
N GLU A 34 1.20 8.89 -0.71
CA GLU A 34 2.50 9.51 -0.42
C GLU A 34 2.82 9.52 1.09
N ALA A 35 1.81 9.79 1.92
CA ALA A 35 1.98 9.77 3.37
C ALA A 35 2.33 8.37 3.88
N GLU A 36 1.61 7.33 3.43
CA GLU A 36 1.88 5.94 3.79
C GLU A 36 3.28 5.49 3.35
N GLU A 37 3.70 5.84 2.13
CA GLU A 37 5.04 5.58 1.63
C GLU A 37 6.11 6.23 2.54
N LYS A 38 5.89 7.49 2.95
CA LYS A 38 6.82 8.21 3.82
C LYS A 38 6.81 7.69 5.26
N ILE A 39 5.68 7.22 5.76
CA ILE A 39 5.60 6.51 7.05
C ILE A 39 6.40 5.21 6.96
N GLY A 40 6.52 4.61 5.78
CA GLY A 40 7.28 3.38 5.56
C GLY A 40 6.50 2.14 6.00
N SER A 41 5.18 2.22 6.03
CA SER A 41 4.32 1.08 6.33
C SER A 41 3.93 0.35 5.06
N PHE A 42 4.28 -0.93 5.00
CA PHE A 42 3.80 -1.84 3.94
C PHE A 42 2.47 -2.52 4.32
N SER A 43 1.83 -2.09 5.40
CA SER A 43 0.61 -2.72 5.93
C SER A 43 -0.68 -2.37 5.17
N THR A 44 -0.59 -1.47 4.19
CA THR A 44 -1.68 -1.13 3.28
C THR A 44 -1.89 -2.15 2.16
N PHE A 45 -1.01 -3.14 2.08
CA PHE A 45 -1.08 -4.16 1.04
C PHE A 45 -1.60 -5.46 1.62
N GLU A 46 -2.55 -6.06 0.94
CA GLU A 46 -3.13 -7.37 1.27
C GLU A 46 -2.69 -8.40 0.25
N ASP A 47 -2.47 -9.64 0.73
CA ASP A 47 -2.27 -10.77 -0.13
C ASP A 47 -3.60 -11.14 -0.78
N LYS A 48 -3.66 -11.06 -2.09
CA LYS A 48 -4.85 -11.31 -2.91
C LYS A 48 -4.60 -12.43 -3.90
N GLU A 49 -5.69 -13.09 -4.28
CA GLU A 49 -5.68 -14.05 -5.37
C GLU A 49 -6.60 -13.57 -6.49
N ALA A 50 -6.17 -13.76 -7.73
CA ALA A 50 -7.00 -13.48 -8.89
C ALA A 50 -6.83 -14.59 -9.94
N THR A 51 -7.91 -14.87 -10.66
CA THR A 51 -7.88 -15.76 -11.82
C THR A 51 -7.92 -14.90 -13.08
N LEU A 52 -6.83 -14.91 -13.82
CA LEU A 52 -6.67 -14.14 -15.05
C LEU A 52 -7.18 -14.93 -16.25
N ALA A 53 -7.97 -14.29 -17.10
CA ALA A 53 -8.33 -14.84 -18.41
C ALA A 53 -7.16 -14.64 -19.37
N VAL A 54 -6.62 -15.73 -19.90
CA VAL A 54 -5.53 -15.73 -20.88
C VAL A 54 -6.10 -15.82 -22.29
N SER A 55 -5.65 -14.94 -23.17
CA SER A 55 -5.96 -14.95 -24.58
C SER A 55 -4.73 -14.59 -25.40
N GLY A 56 -4.37 -15.43 -26.37
CA GLY A 56 -3.18 -15.26 -27.19
C GLY A 56 -1.89 -15.20 -26.33
N ASN A 57 -1.75 -16.12 -25.41
CA ASN A 57 -0.60 -16.27 -24.50
C ASN A 57 -0.36 -15.09 -23.54
N LYS A 58 -1.34 -14.20 -23.36
CA LYS A 58 -1.22 -13.04 -22.47
C LYS A 58 -2.49 -12.80 -21.66
N ALA A 59 -2.33 -12.22 -20.47
CA ALA A 59 -3.42 -11.75 -19.65
C ALA A 59 -3.13 -10.36 -19.10
N LEU A 60 -4.18 -9.59 -18.85
CA LEU A 60 -4.06 -8.29 -18.19
C LEU A 60 -3.87 -8.51 -16.67
N LEU A 61 -2.89 -7.84 -16.10
CA LEU A 61 -2.68 -7.84 -14.64
C LEU A 61 -3.75 -7.00 -13.95
N PRO A 62 -4.12 -7.33 -12.70
CA PRO A 62 -5.01 -6.51 -11.90
C PRO A 62 -4.47 -5.08 -11.75
N THR A 63 -5.37 -4.09 -11.81
CA THR A 63 -5.00 -2.66 -11.72
C THR A 63 -4.47 -2.26 -10.35
N ASP A 64 -4.83 -3.02 -9.31
CA ASP A 64 -4.40 -2.84 -7.93
C ASP A 64 -3.15 -3.65 -7.56
N LEU A 65 -2.52 -4.32 -8.55
CA LEU A 65 -1.32 -5.12 -8.33
C LEU A 65 -0.12 -4.24 -8.02
N ILE A 66 0.50 -4.45 -6.87
CA ILE A 66 1.75 -3.81 -6.46
C ILE A 66 2.92 -4.76 -6.69
N THR A 67 2.81 -5.99 -6.22
CA THR A 67 3.86 -7.00 -6.37
C THR A 67 3.24 -8.36 -6.63
N LEU A 68 3.71 -9.04 -7.66
CA LEU A 68 3.35 -10.42 -7.92
C LEU A 68 4.10 -11.33 -6.95
N ILE A 69 3.39 -12.19 -6.21
CA ILE A 69 3.95 -13.14 -5.26
C ILE A 69 4.23 -14.46 -5.97
N ASP A 70 3.21 -15.01 -6.62
CA ASP A 70 3.27 -16.32 -7.26
C ASP A 70 2.35 -16.40 -8.47
N VAL A 71 2.72 -17.27 -9.40
CA VAL A 71 1.86 -17.67 -10.54
C VAL A 71 1.75 -19.18 -10.49
N LYS A 72 0.58 -19.67 -10.16
CA LYS A 72 0.33 -21.07 -9.82
C LYS A 72 0.95 -22.03 -10.83
N GLY A 73 1.92 -22.81 -10.36
CA GLY A 73 2.60 -23.84 -11.15
C GLY A 73 3.57 -23.29 -12.21
N ARG A 74 4.03 -22.05 -12.11
CA ARG A 74 4.88 -21.39 -13.13
C ARG A 74 6.07 -20.67 -12.54
N THR A 75 7.13 -20.60 -13.33
CA THR A 75 8.37 -19.89 -12.96
C THR A 75 8.59 -18.64 -13.80
N LEU A 76 9.12 -17.59 -13.17
CA LEU A 76 9.49 -16.35 -13.86
C LEU A 76 10.68 -16.63 -14.82
N MET A 77 10.55 -16.20 -16.06
CA MET A 77 11.67 -16.23 -17.01
C MET A 77 12.68 -15.12 -16.73
N GLU A 78 13.95 -15.46 -16.76
CA GLU A 78 15.00 -14.45 -16.72
C GLU A 78 14.96 -13.52 -17.95
N PRO A 79 15.37 -12.25 -17.83
CA PRO A 79 15.33 -11.28 -18.92
C PRO A 79 16.08 -11.71 -20.18
N THR A 80 17.17 -12.45 -20.02
CA THR A 80 17.99 -12.99 -21.12
C THR A 80 17.29 -14.06 -21.93
N GLN A 81 16.28 -14.72 -21.37
CA GLN A 81 15.53 -15.80 -22.03
C GLN A 81 14.34 -15.27 -22.86
N LYS A 82 13.95 -14.01 -22.69
CA LYS A 82 12.80 -13.41 -23.40
C LYS A 82 12.99 -13.30 -24.91
N THR A 83 14.23 -13.29 -25.38
CA THR A 83 14.59 -13.13 -26.80
C THR A 83 14.71 -14.46 -27.56
N PHE A 84 14.77 -15.59 -26.87
CA PHE A 84 14.92 -16.90 -27.49
C PHE A 84 13.58 -17.65 -27.58
N LYS A 85 12.96 -17.62 -28.75
CA LYS A 85 11.75 -18.39 -29.06
C LYS A 85 11.98 -19.92 -29.16
N GLY A 86 13.22 -20.40 -28.91
CA GLY A 86 13.61 -21.76 -29.28
C GLY A 86 13.53 -22.81 -28.16
N ASP A 87 13.70 -22.45 -26.89
CA ASP A 87 13.87 -23.42 -25.78
C ASP A 87 12.97 -23.16 -24.56
N ALA A 88 11.80 -22.63 -24.76
CA ALA A 88 10.83 -22.48 -23.68
C ALA A 88 10.09 -23.82 -23.41
N SER A 89 10.82 -24.83 -22.96
CA SER A 89 10.24 -26.02 -22.37
C SER A 89 9.85 -25.69 -20.91
N GLY A 90 8.58 -25.80 -20.59
CA GLY A 90 8.09 -25.64 -19.23
C GLY A 90 7.09 -24.50 -19.05
N ASP A 91 6.46 -24.50 -17.88
CA ASP A 91 5.47 -23.51 -17.47
C ASP A 91 6.15 -22.22 -16.98
N LYS A 92 6.47 -21.34 -17.91
CA LYS A 92 7.16 -20.08 -17.64
C LYS A 92 6.28 -18.88 -17.98
N TYR A 93 6.57 -17.74 -17.33
CA TYR A 93 5.92 -16.47 -17.59
C TYR A 93 6.92 -15.31 -17.55
N TRP A 94 6.56 -14.19 -18.14
CA TRP A 94 7.26 -12.90 -18.00
C TRP A 94 6.28 -11.75 -18.05
N ILE A 95 6.69 -10.58 -17.56
CA ILE A 95 5.84 -9.40 -17.47
C ILE A 95 6.36 -8.33 -18.42
N VAL A 96 5.47 -7.70 -19.17
CA VAL A 96 5.75 -6.54 -20.03
C VAL A 96 4.63 -5.53 -19.84
N GLY A 97 4.95 -4.40 -19.19
CA GLY A 97 3.97 -3.39 -18.84
C GLY A 97 2.86 -3.95 -17.96
N SER A 98 1.62 -3.75 -18.36
CA SER A 98 0.45 -4.23 -17.63
C SER A 98 0.03 -5.67 -18.01
N TYR A 99 0.83 -6.38 -18.78
CA TYR A 99 0.50 -7.72 -19.22
C TYR A 99 1.50 -8.75 -18.69
N ILE A 100 0.94 -9.90 -18.27
CA ILE A 100 1.69 -11.11 -18.04
C ILE A 100 1.58 -12.01 -19.27
N HIS A 101 2.71 -12.51 -19.72
CA HIS A 101 2.81 -13.41 -20.87
C HIS A 101 3.18 -14.79 -20.39
N PHE A 102 2.60 -15.80 -21.05
CA PHE A 102 2.81 -17.21 -20.70
C PHE A 102 3.46 -17.97 -21.85
N VAL A 103 4.25 -18.97 -21.50
CA VAL A 103 4.67 -20.01 -22.42
C VAL A 103 3.65 -21.14 -22.31
N ASN A 104 3.22 -21.70 -23.45
CA ASN A 104 2.31 -22.86 -23.52
C ASN A 104 0.89 -22.66 -22.96
N VAL A 105 0.40 -21.42 -22.85
CA VAL A 105 -1.03 -21.15 -22.52
C VAL A 105 -1.58 -20.20 -23.56
N GLU A 106 -2.11 -20.73 -24.64
CA GLU A 106 -2.68 -19.90 -25.68
C GLU A 106 -4.00 -19.26 -25.24
N ASN A 107 -4.88 -20.05 -24.63
CA ASN A 107 -6.16 -19.60 -24.08
C ASN A 107 -6.49 -20.39 -22.81
N GLY A 108 -7.17 -19.75 -21.86
CA GLY A 108 -7.58 -20.39 -20.62
C GLY A 108 -7.61 -19.45 -19.43
N SER A 109 -7.33 -19.99 -18.25
CA SER A 109 -7.25 -19.20 -17.01
C SER A 109 -6.01 -19.59 -16.21
N VAL A 110 -5.41 -18.60 -15.55
CA VAL A 110 -4.25 -18.78 -14.68
C VAL A 110 -4.50 -18.05 -13.37
N SER A 111 -4.33 -18.73 -12.24
CA SER A 111 -4.43 -18.10 -10.92
C SER A 111 -3.10 -17.50 -10.54
N ILE A 112 -3.16 -16.30 -10.00
CA ILE A 112 -2.01 -15.57 -9.46
C ILE A 112 -2.27 -15.21 -7.99
N ALA A 113 -1.20 -15.17 -7.20
CA ALA A 113 -1.17 -14.55 -5.88
C ALA A 113 -0.34 -13.27 -5.96
N TYR A 114 -0.85 -12.18 -5.39
CA TYR A 114 -0.19 -10.89 -5.49
C TYR A 114 -0.48 -10.02 -4.27
N LYS A 115 0.38 -9.05 -4.02
CA LYS A 115 0.08 -7.95 -3.10
C LYS A 115 -0.65 -6.85 -3.84
N GLY A 116 -1.84 -6.54 -3.37
CA GLY A 116 -2.68 -5.48 -3.93
C GLY A 116 -3.07 -4.45 -2.87
N VAL A 117 -3.54 -3.29 -3.33
CA VAL A 117 -4.04 -2.24 -2.44
C VAL A 117 -5.31 -2.73 -1.76
N SER A 118 -5.36 -2.65 -0.42
CA SER A 118 -6.58 -2.92 0.31
C SER A 118 -7.62 -1.83 0.04
N VAL A 119 -8.85 -2.22 -0.30
CA VAL A 119 -9.95 -1.30 -0.59
C VAL A 119 -11.17 -1.65 0.25
N ASP A 120 -11.97 -0.63 0.58
CA ASP A 120 -13.27 -0.82 1.24
C ASP A 120 -14.36 -1.30 0.27
N ALA A 121 -15.57 -1.50 0.78
CA ALA A 121 -16.72 -1.93 -0.02
C ALA A 121 -17.14 -0.95 -1.13
N GLU A 122 -16.70 0.29 -1.06
CA GLU A 122 -16.97 1.36 -2.03
C GLU A 122 -15.81 1.57 -3.02
N GLY A 123 -14.71 0.79 -2.88
CA GLY A 123 -13.52 0.88 -3.74
C GLY A 123 -12.51 1.95 -3.31
N PHE A 124 -12.70 2.60 -2.16
CA PHE A 124 -11.70 3.51 -1.62
C PHE A 124 -10.56 2.75 -0.94
N PRO A 125 -9.31 3.19 -1.10
CA PRO A 125 -8.18 2.61 -0.39
C PRO A 125 -8.39 2.64 1.13
N THR A 126 -7.86 1.64 1.80
CA THR A 126 -7.83 1.61 3.27
C THR A 126 -6.41 1.75 3.78
N ILE A 127 -6.27 2.35 4.95
CA ILE A 127 -4.99 2.49 5.65
C ILE A 127 -5.11 1.94 7.08
N LYS A 128 -3.98 1.72 7.72
CA LYS A 128 -3.94 1.28 9.12
C LYS A 128 -4.49 2.37 10.05
N GLN A 129 -5.34 1.99 11.00
CA GLN A 129 -5.97 2.94 11.93
C GLN A 129 -4.95 3.81 12.68
N GLY A 130 -3.79 3.26 13.05
CA GLY A 130 -2.72 4.02 13.71
C GLY A 130 -2.06 5.11 12.85
N HIS A 131 -2.35 5.16 11.56
CA HIS A 131 -1.79 6.15 10.62
C HIS A 131 -2.78 7.27 10.28
N GLU A 132 -4.04 7.17 10.69
CA GLU A 132 -5.13 8.10 10.33
C GLU A 132 -4.75 9.55 10.59
N ASP A 133 -4.19 9.85 11.76
CA ASP A 133 -3.80 11.21 12.15
C ASP A 133 -2.62 11.73 11.32
N ALA A 134 -1.61 10.89 11.08
CA ALA A 134 -0.44 11.26 10.29
C ALA A 134 -0.84 11.53 8.84
N VAL A 135 -1.66 10.65 8.22
CA VAL A 135 -2.16 10.84 6.86
C VAL A 135 -3.04 12.08 6.74
N SER A 136 -3.97 12.30 7.68
CA SER A 136 -4.80 13.50 7.73
C SER A 136 -3.95 14.77 7.78
N GLN A 137 -2.93 14.78 8.64
CA GLN A 137 -2.04 15.92 8.80
C GLN A 137 -1.19 16.16 7.54
N TYR A 138 -0.73 15.09 6.87
CA TYR A 138 0.01 15.20 5.62
C TYR A 138 -0.83 15.86 4.52
N ILE A 139 -2.07 15.43 4.35
CA ILE A 139 -2.99 16.00 3.35
C ILE A 139 -3.23 17.48 3.66
N MET A 140 -3.47 17.86 4.92
CA MET A 140 -3.62 19.27 5.33
C MET A 140 -2.38 20.10 5.04
N TRP A 141 -1.19 19.56 5.34
CA TRP A 141 0.07 20.23 5.05
C TRP A 141 0.28 20.44 3.55
N ARG A 142 0.06 19.42 2.72
CA ARG A 142 0.17 19.52 1.25
C ARG A 142 -0.81 20.55 0.70
N PHE A 143 -2.07 20.53 1.12
CA PHE A 143 -3.08 21.50 0.70
C PHE A 143 -2.68 22.93 1.06
N LYS A 144 -2.30 23.17 2.32
CA LYS A 144 -1.85 24.49 2.78
C LYS A 144 -0.54 24.93 2.13
N SER A 145 0.34 24.03 1.74
CA SER A 145 1.53 24.37 0.97
C SER A 145 1.18 24.99 -0.38
N ILE A 146 0.16 24.49 -1.07
CA ILE A 146 -0.34 25.09 -2.31
C ILE A 146 -0.88 26.51 -2.06
N GLU A 147 -1.65 26.71 -0.98
CA GLU A 147 -2.15 28.04 -0.62
C GLU A 147 -1.00 29.03 -0.31
N TYR A 148 0.06 28.55 0.32
CA TYR A 148 1.27 29.37 0.56
C TYR A 148 1.95 29.78 -0.76
N TYR A 149 2.18 28.84 -1.67
CA TYR A 149 2.77 29.17 -2.98
C TYR A 149 1.90 30.15 -3.79
N ASN A 150 0.59 30.14 -3.58
CA ASN A 150 -0.35 31.10 -4.15
C ASN A 150 -0.43 32.43 -3.37
N GLY A 151 0.39 32.61 -2.34
CA GLY A 151 0.43 33.85 -1.54
C GLY A 151 -0.76 34.06 -0.61
N LYS A 152 -1.59 33.01 -0.36
CA LYS A 152 -2.82 33.12 0.45
C LYS A 152 -2.59 33.00 1.96
N ILE A 153 -1.52 32.35 2.38
CA ILE A 153 -1.22 32.12 3.80
C ILE A 153 0.25 32.39 4.12
N ALA A 154 0.55 32.60 5.39
CA ALA A 154 1.90 32.86 5.87
C ALA A 154 2.73 31.57 6.02
N ARG A 155 4.04 31.67 5.81
CA ARG A 155 5.00 30.57 5.85
C ARG A 155 5.00 29.81 7.18
N TYR A 156 4.84 30.49 8.31
CA TYR A 156 4.87 29.84 9.63
C TYR A 156 3.75 28.80 9.80
N ILE A 157 2.58 29.00 9.15
CA ILE A 157 1.46 28.04 9.21
C ILE A 157 1.87 26.71 8.56
N VAL A 158 2.51 26.79 7.38
CA VAL A 158 2.97 25.60 6.66
C VAL A 158 4.05 24.87 7.45
N GLN A 159 5.00 25.62 8.05
CA GLN A 159 6.05 25.05 8.87
C GLN A 159 5.53 24.36 10.13
N ASP A 160 4.48 24.89 10.74
CA ASP A 160 3.86 24.27 11.91
C ASP A 160 3.14 22.96 11.55
N LEU A 161 2.39 22.95 10.43
CA LEU A 161 1.75 21.76 9.91
C LEU A 161 2.77 20.66 9.54
N GLU A 162 3.90 21.07 8.95
CA GLU A 162 4.98 20.16 8.59
C GLU A 162 5.61 19.51 9.82
N LYS A 163 5.95 20.30 10.86
CA LYS A 163 6.51 19.80 12.12
C LYS A 163 5.56 18.82 12.80
N ARG A 164 4.27 19.14 12.83
CA ARG A 164 3.25 18.28 13.39
C ARG A 164 3.13 16.97 12.62
N TRP A 165 3.22 17.02 11.28
CA TRP A 165 3.23 15.81 10.46
C TRP A 165 4.42 14.91 10.80
N TYR A 166 5.66 15.45 10.88
CA TYR A 166 6.84 14.66 11.26
C TYR A 166 6.68 13.97 12.62
N TRP A 167 6.10 14.66 13.58
CA TRP A 167 5.83 14.10 14.90
C TRP A 167 4.84 12.95 14.83
N LEU A 168 3.71 13.11 14.13
CA LEU A 168 2.70 12.08 13.93
C LEU A 168 3.23 10.89 13.11
N CYS A 169 4.08 11.15 12.12
CA CYS A 169 4.77 10.12 11.37
C CYS A 169 5.66 9.26 12.28
N GLY A 170 6.39 9.89 13.21
CA GLY A 170 7.16 9.17 14.23
C GLY A 170 6.29 8.30 15.14
N GLN A 171 5.13 8.79 15.56
CA GLN A 171 4.16 8.02 16.35
C GLN A 171 3.59 6.83 15.54
N ALA A 172 3.20 7.04 14.29
CA ALA A 172 2.69 5.98 13.41
C ALA A 172 3.71 4.84 13.26
N ARG A 173 4.98 5.18 12.97
CA ARG A 173 6.08 4.21 12.93
C ARG A 173 6.32 3.49 14.26
N GLY A 174 6.23 4.23 15.36
CA GLY A 174 6.37 3.65 16.70
C GLY A 174 5.27 2.62 16.98
N ASN A 175 4.04 2.93 16.61
CA ASN A 175 2.90 2.01 16.76
C ASN A 175 3.06 0.74 15.92
N ASP A 176 3.65 0.85 14.73
CA ASP A 176 3.91 -0.31 13.86
C ASP A 176 4.97 -1.25 14.42
N ASN A 177 5.93 -0.71 15.17
CA ASN A 177 7.01 -1.46 15.78
C ASN A 177 6.66 -2.03 17.17
N LEU A 178 5.47 -1.73 17.71
CA LEU A 178 5.04 -2.32 18.97
C LEU A 178 4.71 -3.80 18.74
N PRO A 179 5.33 -4.71 19.53
CA PRO A 179 5.00 -6.12 19.43
C PRO A 179 3.52 -6.36 19.76
N SER A 180 2.90 -7.26 19.04
CA SER A 180 1.53 -7.68 19.31
C SER A 180 1.42 -8.29 20.73
N GLU A 181 0.21 -8.30 21.28
CA GLU A 181 -0.03 -8.93 22.59
C GLU A 181 0.43 -10.41 22.64
N ALA A 182 0.28 -11.13 21.51
CA ALA A 182 0.75 -12.52 21.38
C ALA A 182 2.29 -12.60 21.43
N GLU A 183 2.98 -11.70 20.78
CA GLU A 183 4.46 -11.63 20.82
C GLU A 183 4.95 -11.24 22.20
N MET A 184 4.32 -10.26 22.86
CA MET A 184 4.65 -9.90 24.25
C MET A 184 4.44 -11.07 25.22
N ARG A 185 3.34 -11.82 25.05
CA ARG A 185 3.10 -13.05 25.85
C ARG A 185 4.16 -14.11 25.59
N ASN A 186 4.61 -14.27 24.35
CA ASN A 186 5.69 -15.21 24.02
C ASN A 186 7.01 -14.80 24.65
N VAL A 187 7.37 -13.51 24.59
CA VAL A 187 8.55 -12.98 25.27
C VAL A 187 8.46 -13.22 26.78
N ALA A 188 7.31 -12.94 27.41
CA ALA A 188 7.11 -13.20 28.82
C ALA A 188 7.26 -14.69 29.19
N LYS A 189 6.76 -15.59 28.34
CA LYS A 189 7.00 -17.05 28.53
C LYS A 189 8.48 -17.44 28.47
N TYR A 190 9.21 -16.91 27.49
CA TYR A 190 10.66 -17.10 27.35
C TYR A 190 11.42 -16.62 28.60
N TRP A 191 11.10 -15.43 29.10
CA TRP A 191 11.71 -14.93 30.34
C TRP A 191 11.42 -15.82 31.54
N ASN A 192 10.19 -16.31 31.68
CA ASN A 192 9.82 -17.19 32.80
C ASN A 192 10.53 -18.55 32.72
N THR A 193 10.77 -19.13 31.55
CA THR A 193 11.54 -20.35 31.38
C THR A 193 13.01 -20.15 31.74
N LEU A 194 13.61 -19.01 31.39
CA LEU A 194 15.00 -18.67 31.73
C LEU A 194 15.21 -18.44 33.25
N ILE A 195 14.18 -18.01 33.98
CA ILE A 195 14.25 -17.82 35.44
C ILE A 195 14.08 -19.14 36.19
N ALA A 196 13.25 -20.07 35.67
CA ALA A 196 12.99 -21.34 36.29
C ALA A 196 14.17 -22.34 36.19
N GLU A 197 15.13 -22.12 35.32
CA GLU A 197 16.34 -22.96 35.20
C GLU A 197 17.47 -22.59 36.19
N ARG A 198 17.23 -21.70 37.15
CA ARG A 198 18.23 -21.26 38.15
C ARG A 198 18.04 -21.84 39.54
N GLU A 199 17.13 -22.77 39.72
CA GLU A 199 17.04 -23.60 40.91
C GLU A 199 17.68 -24.98 40.62
#